data_26d49ea3f546b9e88acfc881aa6b1d87
#
_entry.id   26d49ea3f546b9e88acfc881aa6b1d87
#
_cell.length_a   1.000
_cell.length_b   1.000
_cell.length_c   1.000
_cell.angle_alpha   90.00
_cell.angle_beta   90.00
_cell.angle_gamma   90.00
#
_symmetry.space_group_name_H-M   'P 1'
#
loop_
_entity.id
_entity.type
_entity.pdbx_description
1 polymer ?
#
loop_
_entity_poly.entity_id
_entity_poly.type
_entity_poly.pdbx_seq_one_letter_code
_entity_poly.pdbx_strand_id
1 'polypeptide(L)'
;MVGPGLPFDTNQYFIICPNVIGGCQGSTGPSSLAPDGKRWGSRFPYLTVRDLVRAEVELSNQLGIPRYVLAVGPSLGGMRSLEWAIEHPERIGAICTIGSSAVATGDQIGTWSTEIHAIKADPHFNEGDYYDQELGPVEGMGIARKIAHLTYRTEYEMDTRFGRDLQGDETGRYAVTSYLDHQAVKLQRRFDANTYIALESAMISHDIGRDRGGVAAALATAQVPIVVVSIDTDRLFPARLQEEIVELTPTAQPLKRISSPFGHDGFLIEVETVGQIIRESLELAHAKRA
;
A
#
# COMPACT_ATOMS: atom_id res chain seq x y z
N MET A 1 -5.05 -13.27 -11.04
CA MET A 1 -3.68 -13.25 -10.49
C MET A 1 -3.36 -14.49 -9.66
N VAL A 2 -4.26 -14.99 -8.79
CA VAL A 2 -4.05 -16.15 -7.91
C VAL A 2 -4.96 -17.30 -8.36
N GLY A 3 -4.40 -18.48 -8.59
CA GLY A 3 -5.13 -19.68 -8.97
C GLY A 3 -4.29 -20.63 -9.83
N PRO A 4 -4.80 -21.82 -10.17
CA PRO A 4 -4.11 -22.78 -11.02
C PRO A 4 -3.69 -22.18 -12.37
N GLY A 5 -2.40 -22.26 -12.69
CA GLY A 5 -1.83 -21.71 -13.94
C GLY A 5 -1.76 -20.19 -14.04
N LEU A 6 -2.24 -19.44 -13.05
CA LEU A 6 -2.13 -17.99 -12.96
C LEU A 6 -0.73 -17.55 -12.49
N PRO A 7 -0.39 -16.25 -12.54
CA PRO A 7 0.93 -15.78 -12.08
C PRO A 7 1.33 -16.28 -10.70
N PHE A 8 0.42 -16.27 -9.75
CA PHE A 8 0.56 -16.97 -8.48
C PHE A 8 -0.14 -18.32 -8.58
N ASP A 9 0.58 -19.31 -9.15
CA ASP A 9 0.06 -20.63 -9.42
C ASP A 9 -0.10 -21.45 -8.14
N THR A 10 -1.35 -21.67 -7.74
CA THR A 10 -1.67 -22.44 -6.52
C THR A 10 -1.35 -23.93 -6.63
N ASN A 11 -1.01 -24.46 -7.82
CA ASN A 11 -0.48 -25.81 -7.98
C ASN A 11 0.99 -25.91 -7.56
N GLN A 12 1.72 -24.78 -7.53
CA GLN A 12 3.17 -24.75 -7.29
C GLN A 12 3.52 -24.04 -5.98
N TYR A 13 2.70 -23.06 -5.56
CA TYR A 13 3.02 -22.18 -4.44
C TYR A 13 1.92 -22.17 -3.38
N PHE A 14 2.35 -22.14 -2.13
CA PHE A 14 1.51 -21.72 -1.02
C PHE A 14 1.56 -20.19 -0.93
N ILE A 15 0.41 -19.54 -1.11
CA ILE A 15 0.30 -18.09 -1.24
C ILE A 15 -0.32 -17.51 0.01
N ILE A 16 0.34 -16.51 0.60
CA ILE A 16 -0.12 -15.80 1.79
C ILE A 16 -0.30 -14.33 1.43
N CYS A 17 -1.43 -13.78 1.83
CA CYS A 17 -1.72 -12.36 1.77
C CYS A 17 -2.22 -11.91 3.16
N PRO A 18 -1.32 -11.57 4.10
CA PRO A 18 -1.71 -11.19 5.44
C PRO A 18 -2.34 -9.80 5.42
N ASN A 19 -3.43 -9.63 6.19
CA ASN A 19 -3.88 -8.30 6.53
C ASN A 19 -2.86 -7.68 7.50
N VAL A 20 -2.46 -6.43 7.28
CA VAL A 20 -1.45 -5.76 8.10
C VAL A 20 -1.95 -5.54 9.53
N ILE A 21 -1.04 -5.61 10.51
CA ILE A 21 -1.34 -5.13 11.86
C ILE A 21 -1.69 -3.64 11.81
N GLY A 22 -2.64 -3.21 12.61
CA GLY A 22 -3.23 -1.87 12.49
C GLY A 22 -4.37 -1.79 11.49
N GLY A 23 -4.55 -2.82 10.63
CA GLY A 23 -5.65 -2.94 9.68
C GLY A 23 -6.98 -3.28 10.34
N CYS A 24 -8.07 -3.14 9.59
CA CYS A 24 -9.38 -3.65 9.99
C CYS A 24 -9.64 -5.03 9.40
N GLN A 25 -10.59 -5.79 10.00
CA GLN A 25 -11.03 -7.11 9.49
C GLN A 25 -9.97 -8.23 9.56
N GLY A 26 -9.67 -8.69 10.76
CA GLY A 26 -8.87 -9.92 11.01
C GLY A 26 -7.60 -9.68 11.79
N SER A 27 -6.78 -8.70 11.43
CA SER A 27 -5.60 -8.36 12.22
C SER A 27 -5.96 -7.41 13.37
N THR A 28 -5.17 -7.44 14.44
CA THR A 28 -5.31 -6.50 15.54
C THR A 28 -5.07 -5.06 15.04
N GLY A 29 -6.03 -4.20 15.30
CA GLY A 29 -6.01 -2.79 14.91
C GLY A 29 -6.80 -1.92 15.88
N PRO A 30 -6.98 -0.64 15.58
CA PRO A 30 -7.70 0.30 16.46
C PRO A 30 -9.11 -0.14 16.84
N SER A 31 -9.81 -0.81 15.95
CA SER A 31 -11.17 -1.33 16.21
C SER A 31 -11.20 -2.61 17.06
N SER A 32 -10.04 -3.23 17.33
CA SER A 32 -9.94 -4.44 18.16
C SER A 32 -10.09 -4.12 19.65
N LEU A 33 -10.48 -5.13 20.45
CA LEU A 33 -10.48 -5.00 21.90
C LEU A 33 -9.06 -5.07 22.45
N ALA A 34 -8.73 -4.14 23.33
CA ALA A 34 -7.52 -4.17 24.13
C ALA A 34 -7.68 -5.13 25.33
N PRO A 35 -6.60 -5.48 26.07
CA PRO A 35 -6.67 -6.37 27.23
C PRO A 35 -7.60 -5.89 28.36
N ASP A 36 -7.91 -4.60 28.41
CA ASP A 36 -8.86 -4.01 29.36
C ASP A 36 -10.32 -4.16 28.97
N GLY A 37 -10.61 -4.86 27.83
CA GLY A 37 -11.94 -5.07 27.30
C GLY A 37 -12.52 -3.89 26.52
N LYS A 38 -11.82 -2.77 26.41
CA LYS A 38 -12.23 -1.62 25.58
C LYS A 38 -11.53 -1.68 24.22
N ARG A 39 -12.10 -1.00 23.21
CA ARG A 39 -11.43 -0.87 21.93
C ARG A 39 -10.14 -0.08 22.07
N TRP A 40 -9.14 -0.42 21.25
CA TRP A 40 -7.90 0.35 21.23
C TRP A 40 -8.15 1.80 20.86
N GLY A 41 -8.94 2.07 19.83
CA GLY A 41 -9.24 3.42 19.38
C GLY A 41 -7.97 4.23 19.12
N SER A 42 -7.96 5.48 19.56
CA SER A 42 -6.80 6.37 19.50
C SER A 42 -5.62 5.93 20.36
N ARG A 43 -5.83 4.98 21.29
CA ARG A 43 -4.75 4.38 22.11
C ARG A 43 -3.92 3.34 21.35
N PHE A 44 -4.30 3.00 20.11
CA PHE A 44 -3.56 2.03 19.32
C PHE A 44 -2.12 2.53 19.09
N PRO A 45 -1.10 1.66 19.26
CA PRO A 45 0.29 2.07 19.12
C PRO A 45 0.58 2.67 17.75
N TYR A 46 1.47 3.65 17.71
CA TYR A 46 2.03 4.11 16.45
C TYR A 46 2.86 2.99 15.82
N LEU A 47 2.58 2.69 14.55
CA LEU A 47 3.27 1.66 13.79
C LEU A 47 4.12 2.29 12.69
N THR A 48 5.25 1.67 12.42
CA THR A 48 6.06 1.93 11.23
C THR A 48 5.90 0.80 10.21
N VAL A 49 6.31 1.02 8.96
CA VAL A 49 6.33 -0.06 7.95
C VAL A 49 7.20 -1.24 8.42
N ARG A 50 8.27 -0.98 9.17
CA ARG A 50 9.12 -2.00 9.77
C ARG A 50 8.36 -2.86 10.80
N ASP A 51 7.49 -2.26 11.59
CA ASP A 51 6.66 -3.00 12.55
C ASP A 51 5.62 -3.88 11.84
N LEU A 52 5.09 -3.41 10.70
CA LEU A 52 4.20 -4.24 9.86
C LEU A 52 4.93 -5.51 9.40
N VAL A 53 6.18 -5.38 8.94
CA VAL A 53 7.01 -6.51 8.49
C VAL A 53 7.36 -7.43 9.66
N ARG A 54 7.71 -6.92 10.83
CA ARG A 54 8.01 -7.73 12.02
C ARG A 54 6.81 -8.58 12.45
N ALA A 55 5.59 -8.03 12.36
CA ALA A 55 4.38 -8.81 12.61
C ALA A 55 4.19 -9.94 11.58
N GLU A 56 4.54 -9.71 10.31
CA GLU A 56 4.50 -10.74 9.26
C GLU A 56 5.57 -11.82 9.45
N VAL A 57 6.75 -11.44 9.94
CA VAL A 57 7.80 -12.41 10.31
C VAL A 57 7.32 -13.32 11.43
N GLU A 58 6.66 -12.76 12.44
CA GLU A 58 6.10 -13.56 13.53
C GLU A 58 4.97 -14.47 13.04
N LEU A 59 4.08 -13.99 12.17
CA LEU A 59 3.09 -14.86 11.51
C LEU A 59 3.77 -16.01 10.75
N SER A 60 4.85 -15.72 10.04
CA SER A 60 5.61 -16.76 9.31
C SER A 60 6.21 -17.80 10.25
N ASN A 61 6.69 -17.39 11.43
CA ASN A 61 7.19 -18.28 12.46
C ASN A 61 6.08 -19.21 12.99
N GLN A 62 4.90 -18.66 13.28
CA GLN A 62 3.75 -19.43 13.77
C GLN A 62 3.22 -20.41 12.72
N LEU A 63 3.31 -20.07 11.44
CA LEU A 63 2.93 -20.94 10.32
C LEU A 63 4.02 -21.97 9.98
N GLY A 64 5.19 -21.92 10.62
CA GLY A 64 6.32 -22.80 10.33
C GLY A 64 6.95 -22.56 8.96
N ILE A 65 6.86 -21.32 8.44
CA ILE A 65 7.42 -20.95 7.13
C ILE A 65 8.80 -20.35 7.33
N PRO A 66 9.87 -21.10 7.00
CA PRO A 66 11.23 -20.59 7.22
C PRO A 66 11.64 -19.54 6.20
N ARG A 67 11.09 -19.59 4.97
CA ARG A 67 11.48 -18.72 3.88
C ARG A 67 10.41 -18.63 2.80
N TYR A 68 10.18 -17.44 2.26
CA TYR A 68 9.39 -17.20 1.07
C TYR A 68 10.26 -17.25 -0.20
N VAL A 69 9.67 -17.70 -1.30
CA VAL A 69 10.32 -17.64 -2.62
C VAL A 69 10.35 -16.18 -3.09
N LEU A 70 9.22 -15.49 -2.98
CA LEU A 70 9.04 -14.14 -3.46
C LEU A 70 8.08 -13.39 -2.54
N ALA A 71 8.39 -12.13 -2.20
CA ALA A 71 7.41 -11.17 -1.71
C ALA A 71 7.10 -10.16 -2.81
N VAL A 72 5.80 -9.92 -3.02
CA VAL A 72 5.31 -8.94 -4.00
C VAL A 72 4.42 -7.95 -3.30
N GLY A 73 4.65 -6.67 -3.55
CA GLY A 73 3.80 -5.63 -3.00
C GLY A 73 3.74 -4.38 -3.85
N PRO A 74 2.54 -3.86 -4.14
CA PRO A 74 2.38 -2.51 -4.66
C PRO A 74 2.24 -1.49 -3.53
N SER A 75 2.61 -0.21 -3.79
CA SER A 75 2.38 0.91 -2.88
C SER A 75 2.96 0.64 -1.47
N LEU A 76 2.18 0.71 -0.39
CA LEU A 76 2.57 0.27 0.96
C LEU A 76 3.12 -1.16 0.97
N GLY A 77 2.57 -2.05 0.13
CA GLY A 77 3.10 -3.41 -0.03
C GLY A 77 4.53 -3.43 -0.57
N GLY A 78 4.88 -2.47 -1.43
CA GLY A 78 6.24 -2.29 -1.93
C GLY A 78 7.21 -1.78 -0.86
N MET A 79 6.77 -0.85 -0.01
CA MET A 79 7.55 -0.41 1.17
C MET A 79 7.83 -1.60 2.09
N ARG A 80 6.84 -2.45 2.33
CA ARG A 80 6.98 -3.68 3.14
C ARG A 80 7.93 -4.68 2.49
N SER A 81 7.84 -4.91 1.18
CA SER A 81 8.76 -5.84 0.50
C SER A 81 10.20 -5.35 0.54
N LEU A 82 10.45 -4.04 0.45
CA LEU A 82 11.79 -3.47 0.66
C LEU A 82 12.30 -3.72 2.08
N GLU A 83 11.49 -3.50 3.11
CA GLU A 83 11.86 -3.82 4.50
C GLU A 83 12.16 -5.31 4.68
N TRP A 84 11.37 -6.22 4.07
CA TRP A 84 11.66 -7.65 4.06
C TRP A 84 13.05 -7.95 3.47
N ALA A 85 13.41 -7.32 2.35
CA ALA A 85 14.69 -7.57 1.68
C ALA A 85 15.88 -7.06 2.48
N ILE A 86 15.72 -5.99 3.25
CA ILE A 86 16.79 -5.35 4.01
C ILE A 86 16.91 -5.94 5.44
N GLU A 87 15.79 -6.18 6.13
CA GLU A 87 15.82 -6.65 7.52
C GLU A 87 15.91 -8.18 7.63
N HIS A 88 15.36 -8.91 6.64
CA HIS A 88 15.27 -10.38 6.67
C HIS A 88 15.69 -11.05 5.35
N PRO A 89 16.87 -10.72 4.78
CA PRO A 89 17.29 -11.25 3.48
C PRO A 89 17.41 -12.78 3.46
N GLU A 90 17.69 -13.42 4.59
CA GLU A 90 17.77 -14.88 4.72
C GLU A 90 16.40 -15.56 4.63
N ARG A 91 15.32 -14.80 4.90
CA ARG A 91 13.94 -15.29 4.93
C ARG A 91 13.20 -15.16 3.59
N ILE A 92 13.86 -14.57 2.58
CA ILE A 92 13.22 -14.30 1.30
C ILE A 92 14.14 -14.63 0.11
N GLY A 93 13.55 -15.08 -1.01
CA GLY A 93 14.31 -15.41 -2.23
C GLY A 93 14.53 -14.22 -3.15
N ALA A 94 13.52 -13.43 -3.36
CA ALA A 94 13.51 -12.19 -4.11
C ALA A 94 12.33 -11.31 -3.68
N ILE A 95 12.34 -10.04 -4.09
CA ILE A 95 11.16 -9.17 -3.96
C ILE A 95 10.77 -8.56 -5.31
N CYS A 96 9.49 -8.20 -5.41
CA CYS A 96 8.97 -7.36 -6.48
C CYS A 96 8.21 -6.20 -5.85
N THR A 97 8.73 -4.99 -5.96
CA THR A 97 8.12 -3.75 -5.47
C THR A 97 7.54 -2.96 -6.64
N ILE A 98 6.27 -2.57 -6.55
CA ILE A 98 5.52 -1.96 -7.65
C ILE A 98 4.97 -0.59 -7.19
N GLY A 99 5.26 0.48 -7.94
CA GLY A 99 4.72 1.81 -7.64
C GLY A 99 4.93 2.21 -6.17
N SER A 100 6.19 2.16 -5.70
CA SER A 100 6.55 2.38 -4.29
C SER A 100 7.80 3.24 -4.16
N SER A 101 8.24 3.52 -2.94
CA SER A 101 9.42 4.32 -2.66
C SER A 101 10.22 3.77 -1.48
N ALA A 102 11.49 4.13 -1.39
CA ALA A 102 12.35 3.82 -0.25
C ALA A 102 12.12 4.77 0.94
N VAL A 103 11.54 5.95 0.68
CA VAL A 103 11.26 6.98 1.70
C VAL A 103 10.01 7.77 1.27
N ALA A 104 9.20 8.17 2.24
CA ALA A 104 8.07 9.06 1.98
C ALA A 104 8.55 10.47 1.59
N THR A 105 8.03 10.99 0.48
CA THR A 105 8.37 12.34 0.01
C THR A 105 7.56 13.42 0.70
N GLY A 106 8.00 14.68 0.60
CA GLY A 106 7.24 15.82 1.14
C GLY A 106 5.83 15.94 0.53
N ASP A 107 5.65 15.62 -0.76
CA ASP A 107 4.34 15.61 -1.44
C ASP A 107 3.42 14.53 -0.86
N GLN A 108 3.92 13.32 -0.70
CA GLN A 108 3.21 12.21 -0.09
C GLN A 108 2.83 12.51 1.37
N ILE A 109 3.78 13.01 2.17
CA ILE A 109 3.54 13.40 3.56
C ILE A 109 2.45 14.48 3.63
N GLY A 110 2.52 15.50 2.77
CA GLY A 110 1.53 16.57 2.69
C GLY A 110 0.13 16.04 2.36
N THR A 111 0.03 15.17 1.36
CA THR A 111 -1.24 14.56 0.93
C THR A 111 -1.86 13.73 2.06
N TRP A 112 -1.13 12.76 2.59
CA TRP A 112 -1.63 11.87 3.66
C TRP A 112 -1.93 12.63 4.96
N SER A 113 -1.11 13.62 5.32
CA SER A 113 -1.40 14.48 6.48
C SER A 113 -2.69 15.28 6.29
N THR A 114 -3.01 15.69 5.07
CA THR A 114 -4.26 16.39 4.76
C THR A 114 -5.46 15.45 4.88
N GLU A 115 -5.33 14.21 4.44
CA GLU A 115 -6.36 13.17 4.57
C GLU A 115 -6.63 12.84 6.04
N ILE A 116 -5.57 12.64 6.84
CA ILE A 116 -5.68 12.47 8.30
C ILE A 116 -6.36 13.67 8.94
N HIS A 117 -6.01 14.89 8.51
CA HIS A 117 -6.63 16.09 9.05
C HIS A 117 -8.14 16.14 8.75
N ALA A 118 -8.55 15.78 7.53
CA ALA A 118 -9.95 15.71 7.15
C ALA A 118 -10.76 14.76 8.06
N ILE A 119 -10.19 13.59 8.39
CA ILE A 119 -10.82 12.64 9.31
C ILE A 119 -10.92 13.21 10.73
N LYS A 120 -9.82 13.80 11.24
CA LYS A 120 -9.78 14.35 12.59
C LYS A 120 -10.64 15.59 12.79
N ALA A 121 -10.91 16.34 11.72
CA ALA A 121 -11.76 17.52 11.73
C ALA A 121 -13.26 17.19 11.70
N ASP A 122 -13.64 15.93 11.46
CA ASP A 122 -15.03 15.49 11.51
C ASP A 122 -15.56 15.63 12.95
N PRO A 123 -16.73 16.28 13.16
CA PRO A 123 -17.32 16.43 14.49
C PRO A 123 -17.57 15.10 15.24
N HIS A 124 -17.74 14.00 14.48
CA HIS A 124 -17.99 12.66 15.05
C HIS A 124 -16.71 11.84 15.26
N PHE A 125 -15.53 12.43 15.02
CA PHE A 125 -14.25 11.75 15.27
C PHE A 125 -14.01 11.53 16.78
N ASN A 126 -14.49 12.44 17.64
CA ASN A 126 -14.42 12.35 19.08
C ASN A 126 -13.01 11.91 19.57
N GLU A 127 -11.97 12.59 19.11
CA GLU A 127 -10.56 12.29 19.42
C GLU A 127 -10.15 10.81 19.14
N GLY A 128 -10.91 10.12 18.28
CA GLY A 128 -10.71 8.71 17.91
C GLY A 128 -11.49 7.73 18.80
N ASP A 129 -12.32 8.22 19.71
CA ASP A 129 -13.15 7.39 20.60
C ASP A 129 -14.64 7.46 20.18
N TYR A 130 -14.93 6.95 18.98
CA TYR A 130 -16.27 7.00 18.36
C TYR A 130 -16.98 5.64 18.27
N TYR A 131 -16.36 4.55 18.70
CA TYR A 131 -16.87 3.19 18.46
C TYR A 131 -18.21 2.89 19.16
N ASP A 132 -18.47 3.55 20.27
CA ASP A 132 -19.72 3.40 21.05
C ASP A 132 -20.72 4.54 20.76
N GLN A 133 -20.44 5.36 19.73
CA GLN A 133 -21.31 6.42 19.27
C GLN A 133 -22.24 5.93 18.16
N GLU A 134 -23.37 6.61 17.98
CA GLU A 134 -24.32 6.31 16.89
C GLU A 134 -23.68 6.56 15.50
N LEU A 135 -22.84 7.60 15.40
CA LEU A 135 -22.14 7.98 14.18
C LEU A 135 -20.63 8.09 14.43
N GLY A 136 -19.84 7.52 13.53
CA GLY A 136 -18.40 7.76 13.43
C GLY A 136 -18.07 8.87 12.44
N PRO A 137 -16.77 9.16 12.20
CA PRO A 137 -16.30 10.27 11.36
C PRO A 137 -16.43 9.94 9.85
N VAL A 138 -17.65 9.68 9.40
CA VAL A 138 -17.92 9.20 8.03
C VAL A 138 -17.69 10.28 6.98
N GLU A 139 -18.00 11.53 7.29
CA GLU A 139 -17.80 12.65 6.35
C GLU A 139 -16.31 12.93 6.15
N GLY A 140 -15.55 13.04 7.22
CA GLY A 140 -14.10 13.22 7.18
C GLY A 140 -13.40 12.08 6.43
N MET A 141 -13.79 10.84 6.72
CA MET A 141 -13.31 9.66 6.00
C MET A 141 -13.68 9.69 4.50
N GLY A 142 -14.88 10.19 4.18
CA GLY A 142 -15.31 10.39 2.81
C GLY A 142 -14.46 11.41 2.06
N ILE A 143 -14.12 12.55 2.70
CA ILE A 143 -13.24 13.57 2.14
C ILE A 143 -11.84 13.00 1.92
N ALA A 144 -11.25 12.34 2.91
CA ALA A 144 -9.96 11.68 2.80
C ALA A 144 -9.94 10.72 1.59
N ARG A 145 -10.96 9.87 1.44
CA ARG A 145 -11.05 8.95 0.30
C ARG A 145 -11.11 9.65 -1.05
N LYS A 146 -11.80 10.78 -1.15
CA LYS A 146 -11.85 11.57 -2.39
C LYS A 146 -10.49 12.14 -2.75
N ILE A 147 -9.76 12.67 -1.77
CA ILE A 147 -8.39 13.18 -1.95
C ILE A 147 -7.49 12.04 -2.44
N ALA A 148 -7.45 10.92 -1.72
CA ALA A 148 -6.68 9.73 -2.10
C ALA A 148 -7.02 9.27 -3.52
N HIS A 149 -8.30 9.21 -3.86
CA HIS A 149 -8.75 8.72 -5.17
C HIS A 149 -8.30 9.63 -6.32
N LEU A 150 -8.25 10.94 -6.09
CA LEU A 150 -7.71 11.90 -7.05
C LEU A 150 -6.20 11.72 -7.24
N THR A 151 -5.45 11.28 -6.23
CA THR A 151 -4.01 11.01 -6.38
C THR A 151 -3.72 9.69 -7.07
N TYR A 152 -4.63 8.70 -6.98
CA TYR A 152 -4.46 7.39 -7.61
C TYR A 152 -4.71 7.42 -9.12
N ARG A 153 -5.51 8.38 -9.60
CA ARG A 153 -5.93 8.47 -11.00
C ARG A 153 -5.19 9.59 -11.73
N THR A 154 -5.13 9.49 -13.06
CA THR A 154 -4.59 10.57 -13.88
C THR A 154 -5.64 11.60 -14.22
N GLU A 155 -5.19 12.83 -14.51
CA GLU A 155 -6.05 13.86 -15.07
C GLU A 155 -6.64 13.39 -16.40
N TYR A 156 -5.82 12.78 -17.27
CA TYR A 156 -6.26 12.27 -18.58
C TYR A 156 -7.41 11.24 -18.46
N GLU A 157 -7.30 10.28 -17.53
CA GLU A 157 -8.36 9.29 -17.34
C GLU A 157 -9.64 9.91 -16.81
N MET A 158 -9.50 10.81 -15.82
CA MET A 158 -10.64 11.49 -15.21
C MET A 158 -11.36 12.40 -16.24
N ASP A 159 -10.60 13.11 -17.06
CA ASP A 159 -11.14 13.99 -18.10
C ASP A 159 -11.77 13.17 -19.25
N THR A 160 -11.11 12.13 -19.70
CA THR A 160 -11.65 11.24 -20.76
C THR A 160 -12.94 10.55 -20.32
N ARG A 161 -13.02 10.17 -19.04
CA ARG A 161 -14.16 9.41 -18.51
C ARG A 161 -15.36 10.28 -18.14
N PHE A 162 -15.11 11.44 -17.60
CA PHE A 162 -16.16 12.30 -17.03
C PHE A 162 -16.25 13.66 -17.70
N GLY A 163 -15.14 14.25 -18.14
CA GLY A 163 -15.11 15.58 -18.70
C GLY A 163 -15.90 16.57 -17.87
N ARG A 164 -16.85 17.23 -18.52
CA ARG A 164 -17.84 18.13 -17.89
C ARG A 164 -19.26 17.57 -17.87
N ASP A 165 -19.39 16.25 -18.00
CA ASP A 165 -20.69 15.60 -18.08
C ASP A 165 -21.44 15.77 -16.76
N LEU A 166 -22.73 16.04 -16.88
CA LEU A 166 -23.67 16.03 -15.76
C LEU A 166 -24.18 14.60 -15.55
N GLN A 167 -24.44 14.26 -14.30
CA GLN A 167 -25.21 13.06 -13.97
C GLN A 167 -26.60 13.25 -14.58
N GLY A 168 -27.13 12.25 -15.29
CA GLY A 168 -28.39 12.37 -16.03
C GLY A 168 -29.65 12.46 -15.15
N ASP A 169 -29.55 13.21 -14.04
CA ASP A 169 -30.63 13.50 -13.11
C ASP A 169 -30.91 15.03 -13.06
N GLU A 170 -31.99 15.43 -12.35
CA GLU A 170 -32.41 16.83 -12.24
C GLU A 170 -31.52 17.68 -11.33
N THR A 171 -30.47 17.12 -10.72
CA THR A 171 -29.65 17.83 -9.71
C THR A 171 -28.62 18.78 -10.33
N GLY A 172 -28.31 18.65 -11.60
CA GLY A 172 -27.24 19.41 -12.28
C GLY A 172 -25.85 19.09 -11.76
N ARG A 173 -25.67 17.96 -11.09
CA ARG A 173 -24.43 17.49 -10.48
C ARG A 173 -23.48 16.93 -11.54
N TYR A 174 -22.20 17.22 -11.43
CA TYR A 174 -21.20 16.63 -12.32
C TYR A 174 -21.00 15.12 -12.03
N ALA A 175 -20.86 14.33 -13.09
CA ALA A 175 -20.67 12.89 -13.00
C ALA A 175 -19.43 12.49 -12.18
N VAL A 176 -18.33 13.24 -12.30
CA VAL A 176 -17.12 13.03 -11.49
C VAL A 176 -17.37 13.20 -9.99
N THR A 177 -18.20 14.16 -9.58
CA THR A 177 -18.55 14.35 -8.16
C THR A 177 -19.30 13.15 -7.62
N SER A 178 -20.29 12.65 -8.38
CA SER A 178 -21.04 11.46 -8.04
C SER A 178 -20.14 10.21 -7.92
N TYR A 179 -19.20 10.07 -8.83
CA TYR A 179 -18.21 8.98 -8.80
C TYR A 179 -17.37 9.03 -7.52
N LEU A 180 -16.82 10.19 -7.16
CA LEU A 180 -16.02 10.35 -5.95
C LEU A 180 -16.82 10.06 -4.67
N ASP A 181 -18.09 10.51 -4.62
CA ASP A 181 -18.97 10.20 -3.48
C ASP A 181 -19.27 8.70 -3.39
N HIS A 182 -19.46 8.04 -4.53
CA HIS A 182 -19.62 6.59 -4.53
C HIS A 182 -18.39 5.87 -3.96
N GLN A 183 -17.18 6.31 -4.31
CA GLN A 183 -15.94 5.75 -3.77
C GLN A 183 -15.79 6.03 -2.27
N ALA A 184 -16.21 7.20 -1.80
CA ALA A 184 -16.25 7.55 -0.39
C ALA A 184 -17.15 6.59 0.38
N VAL A 185 -18.42 6.44 -0.05
CA VAL A 185 -19.40 5.53 0.58
C VAL A 185 -18.91 4.07 0.59
N LYS A 186 -18.28 3.61 -0.48
CA LYS A 186 -17.68 2.25 -0.52
C LYS A 186 -16.61 2.04 0.55
N LEU A 187 -15.78 3.05 0.80
CA LEU A 187 -14.76 2.95 1.85
C LEU A 187 -15.39 2.98 3.24
N GLN A 188 -16.28 3.93 3.51
CA GLN A 188 -16.97 4.11 4.80
C GLN A 188 -17.65 2.82 5.30
N ARG A 189 -18.17 2.00 4.38
CA ARG A 189 -18.86 0.73 4.72
C ARG A 189 -17.94 -0.41 5.15
N ARG A 190 -16.65 -0.32 4.88
CA ARG A 190 -15.72 -1.45 5.04
C ARG A 190 -14.42 -1.10 5.76
N PHE A 191 -14.21 0.16 6.07
CA PHE A 191 -12.94 0.61 6.64
C PHE A 191 -13.17 1.43 7.91
N ASP A 192 -12.23 1.38 8.82
CA ASP A 192 -12.24 2.10 10.08
C ASP A 192 -11.36 3.35 10.00
N ALA A 193 -11.83 4.47 10.55
CA ALA A 193 -11.13 5.76 10.43
C ALA A 193 -9.81 5.79 11.21
N ASN A 194 -9.75 5.22 12.41
CA ASN A 194 -8.48 5.12 13.14
C ASN A 194 -7.48 4.17 12.43
N THR A 195 -7.98 3.09 11.81
CA THR A 195 -7.17 2.24 10.96
C THR A 195 -6.59 3.00 9.77
N TYR A 196 -7.41 3.85 9.13
CA TYR A 196 -6.94 4.71 8.04
C TYR A 196 -5.79 5.61 8.50
N ILE A 197 -5.98 6.30 9.63
CA ILE A 197 -4.96 7.16 10.26
C ILE A 197 -3.70 6.35 10.62
N ALA A 198 -3.83 5.16 11.20
CA ALA A 198 -2.70 4.35 11.61
C ALA A 198 -1.84 3.91 10.41
N LEU A 199 -2.47 3.46 9.32
CA LEU A 199 -1.75 3.00 8.12
C LEU A 199 -1.12 4.16 7.34
N GLU A 200 -1.81 5.31 7.21
CA GLU A 200 -1.19 6.50 6.60
C GLU A 200 -0.04 7.03 7.44
N SER A 201 -0.18 7.03 8.77
CA SER A 201 0.91 7.42 9.67
C SER A 201 2.14 6.52 9.51
N ALA A 202 1.93 5.21 9.30
CA ALA A 202 3.01 4.29 8.99
C ALA A 202 3.71 4.64 7.67
N MET A 203 2.94 4.97 6.61
CA MET A 203 3.49 5.41 5.32
C MET A 203 4.21 6.75 5.42
N ILE A 204 3.65 7.74 6.13
CA ILE A 204 4.27 9.05 6.39
C ILE A 204 5.65 8.87 7.05
N SER A 205 5.77 7.92 7.96
CA SER A 205 7.02 7.66 8.68
C SER A 205 8.01 6.80 7.90
N HIS A 206 7.62 6.29 6.73
CA HIS A 206 8.46 5.36 5.99
C HIS A 206 9.78 6.00 5.58
N ASP A 207 10.85 5.39 6.02
CA ASP A 207 12.24 5.69 5.66
C ASP A 207 13.06 4.42 5.88
N ILE A 208 13.41 3.76 4.77
CA ILE A 208 14.20 2.52 4.82
C ILE A 208 15.60 2.76 5.41
N GLY A 209 16.10 3.99 5.30
CA GLY A 209 17.41 4.40 5.80
C GLY A 209 17.45 4.73 7.28
N ARG A 210 16.31 4.81 7.97
CA ARG A 210 16.24 5.15 9.39
C ARG A 210 17.03 4.15 10.24
N ASP A 211 17.95 4.65 11.05
CA ASP A 211 18.89 3.85 11.87
C ASP A 211 19.81 2.92 11.07
N ARG A 212 19.92 3.14 9.73
CA ARG A 212 20.77 2.33 8.82
C ARG A 212 21.76 3.17 8.03
N GLY A 213 22.02 4.40 8.46
CA GLY A 213 22.97 5.31 7.79
C GLY A 213 22.42 6.04 6.56
N GLY A 214 21.10 6.07 6.39
CA GLY A 214 20.41 6.69 5.28
C GLY A 214 19.99 5.70 4.18
N VAL A 215 19.18 6.18 3.23
CA VAL A 215 18.55 5.35 2.18
C VAL A 215 19.61 4.61 1.35
N ALA A 216 20.63 5.30 0.88
CA ALA A 216 21.69 4.68 0.07
C ALA A 216 22.43 3.57 0.83
N ALA A 217 22.78 3.81 2.09
CA ALA A 217 23.44 2.82 2.93
C ALA A 217 22.56 1.59 3.16
N ALA A 218 21.26 1.79 3.44
CA ALA A 218 20.33 0.70 3.64
C ALA A 218 20.14 -0.15 2.38
N LEU A 219 19.89 0.47 1.23
CA LEU A 219 19.67 -0.23 -0.05
C LEU A 219 20.94 -0.96 -0.53
N ALA A 220 22.14 -0.41 -0.24
CA ALA A 220 23.41 -1.06 -0.55
C ALA A 220 23.62 -2.39 0.21
N THR A 221 22.88 -2.64 1.30
CA THR A 221 22.96 -3.91 2.05
C THR A 221 22.12 -5.04 1.47
N ALA A 222 21.31 -4.79 0.43
CA ALA A 222 20.44 -5.78 -0.17
C ALA A 222 21.21 -6.99 -0.69
N GLN A 223 20.79 -8.19 -0.29
CA GLN A 223 21.44 -9.46 -0.66
C GLN A 223 20.61 -10.31 -1.62
N VAL A 224 19.32 -9.99 -1.75
CA VAL A 224 18.39 -10.71 -2.62
C VAL A 224 18.07 -9.91 -3.87
N PRO A 225 17.69 -10.56 -4.98
CA PRO A 225 17.23 -9.85 -6.16
C PRO A 225 16.02 -8.96 -5.86
N ILE A 226 16.08 -7.72 -6.34
CA ILE A 226 15.01 -6.74 -6.23
C ILE A 226 14.50 -6.40 -7.63
N VAL A 227 13.26 -6.76 -7.93
CA VAL A 227 12.54 -6.33 -9.13
C VAL A 227 11.76 -5.07 -8.77
N VAL A 228 12.04 -3.98 -9.47
CA VAL A 228 11.40 -2.69 -9.25
C VAL A 228 10.54 -2.35 -10.44
N VAL A 229 9.29 -1.94 -10.18
CA VAL A 229 8.29 -1.67 -11.21
C VAL A 229 7.71 -0.28 -11.02
N SER A 230 7.73 0.53 -12.08
CA SER A 230 7.05 1.83 -12.14
C SER A 230 5.84 1.78 -13.06
N ILE A 231 4.87 2.66 -12.81
CA ILE A 231 3.79 2.97 -13.74
C ILE A 231 4.08 4.37 -14.31
N ASP A 232 4.08 4.50 -15.63
CA ASP A 232 4.55 5.72 -16.32
C ASP A 232 3.77 6.99 -15.99
N THR A 233 2.49 6.84 -15.63
CA THR A 233 1.58 7.94 -15.30
C THR A 233 1.31 8.07 -13.79
N ASP A 234 2.00 7.30 -12.94
CA ASP A 234 1.82 7.36 -11.49
C ASP A 234 2.32 8.69 -10.94
N ARG A 235 1.39 9.51 -10.43
CA ARG A 235 1.69 10.81 -9.83
C ARG A 235 1.92 10.72 -8.31
N LEU A 236 1.42 9.66 -7.67
CA LEU A 236 1.60 9.44 -6.23
C LEU A 236 2.98 8.86 -5.93
N PHE A 237 3.43 7.91 -6.76
CA PHE A 237 4.78 7.35 -6.73
C PHE A 237 5.45 7.53 -8.09
N PRO A 238 5.88 8.76 -8.45
CA PRO A 238 6.49 9.02 -9.75
C PRO A 238 7.75 8.18 -9.98
N ALA A 239 8.01 7.83 -11.25
CA ALA A 239 9.04 6.86 -11.65
C ALA A 239 10.43 7.15 -11.08
N ARG A 240 10.79 8.42 -10.83
CA ARG A 240 12.06 8.80 -10.20
C ARG A 240 12.31 8.11 -8.85
N LEU A 241 11.24 7.76 -8.10
CA LEU A 241 11.36 7.08 -6.80
C LEU A 241 11.77 5.61 -6.98
N GLN A 242 11.31 4.98 -8.03
CA GLN A 242 11.69 3.62 -8.38
C GLN A 242 13.06 3.59 -9.06
N GLU A 243 13.40 4.61 -9.85
CA GLU A 243 14.73 4.80 -10.43
C GLU A 243 15.80 4.92 -9.33
N GLU A 244 15.53 5.70 -8.28
CA GLU A 244 16.41 5.82 -7.10
C GLU A 244 16.65 4.46 -6.41
N ILE A 245 15.60 3.65 -6.23
CA ILE A 245 15.75 2.31 -5.66
C ILE A 245 16.68 1.45 -6.53
N VAL A 246 16.52 1.48 -7.85
CA VAL A 246 17.37 0.72 -8.77
C VAL A 246 18.81 1.21 -8.73
N GLU A 247 19.02 2.52 -8.74
CA GLU A 247 20.35 3.13 -8.74
C GLU A 247 21.15 2.80 -7.46
N LEU A 248 20.47 2.80 -6.31
CA LEU A 248 21.10 2.61 -5.00
C LEU A 248 21.23 1.14 -4.56
N THR A 249 20.61 0.20 -5.31
CA THR A 249 20.55 -1.21 -4.91
C THR A 249 21.41 -2.10 -5.81
N PRO A 250 22.52 -2.67 -5.33
CA PRO A 250 23.41 -3.51 -6.15
C PRO A 250 22.75 -4.76 -6.74
N THR A 251 21.71 -5.27 -6.11
CA THR A 251 20.99 -6.49 -6.53
C THR A 251 19.71 -6.18 -7.33
N ALA A 252 19.44 -4.90 -7.60
CA ALA A 252 18.26 -4.51 -8.39
C ALA A 252 18.39 -4.97 -9.85
N GLN A 253 17.28 -5.43 -10.38
CA GLN A 253 17.13 -5.68 -11.80
C GLN A 253 16.84 -4.37 -12.54
N PRO A 254 17.06 -4.30 -13.86
CA PRO A 254 16.66 -3.14 -14.64
C PRO A 254 15.19 -2.78 -14.39
N LEU A 255 14.91 -1.49 -14.25
CA LEU A 255 13.58 -0.98 -13.96
C LEU A 255 12.54 -1.50 -14.97
N LYS A 256 11.51 -2.16 -14.48
CA LYS A 256 10.33 -2.53 -15.28
C LYS A 256 9.36 -1.36 -15.32
N ARG A 257 8.79 -1.10 -16.50
CA ARG A 257 7.81 -0.02 -16.68
C ARG A 257 6.48 -0.58 -17.17
N ILE A 258 5.41 -0.19 -16.52
CA ILE A 258 4.04 -0.46 -16.95
C ILE A 258 3.54 0.83 -17.59
N SER A 259 3.09 0.72 -18.85
CA SER A 259 2.39 1.82 -19.49
C SER A 259 0.90 1.70 -19.23
N SER A 260 0.32 2.70 -18.59
CA SER A 260 -1.09 2.71 -18.20
C SER A 260 -1.60 4.13 -18.09
N PRO A 261 -2.79 4.45 -18.63
CA PRO A 261 -3.40 5.76 -18.44
C PRO A 261 -4.02 5.95 -17.04
N PHE A 262 -4.01 4.92 -16.19
CA PHE A 262 -4.76 4.89 -14.94
C PHE A 262 -3.97 5.33 -13.70
N GLY A 263 -2.76 5.86 -13.87
CA GLY A 263 -1.95 6.33 -12.77
C GLY A 263 -1.53 5.20 -11.83
N HIS A 264 -1.55 5.47 -10.53
CA HIS A 264 -1.18 4.51 -9.50
C HIS A 264 -1.98 3.18 -9.58
N ASP A 265 -3.28 3.27 -9.92
CA ASP A 265 -4.14 2.10 -10.09
C ASP A 265 -3.75 1.21 -11.28
N GLY A 266 -2.79 1.62 -12.12
CA GLY A 266 -2.30 0.82 -13.26
C GLY A 266 -1.89 -0.60 -12.86
N PHE A 267 -1.31 -0.81 -11.68
CA PHE A 267 -0.95 -2.16 -11.24
C PHE A 267 -2.16 -3.07 -10.96
N LEU A 268 -3.34 -2.50 -10.74
CA LEU A 268 -4.59 -3.24 -10.57
C LEU A 268 -5.28 -3.54 -11.90
N ILE A 269 -5.01 -2.74 -12.92
CA ILE A 269 -5.72 -2.75 -14.20
C ILE A 269 -4.91 -3.50 -15.26
N GLU A 270 -3.60 -3.29 -15.32
CA GLU A 270 -2.69 -3.93 -16.28
C GLU A 270 -2.30 -5.35 -15.83
N VAL A 271 -3.30 -6.20 -15.62
CA VAL A 271 -3.17 -7.52 -14.96
C VAL A 271 -2.22 -8.45 -15.71
N GLU A 272 -2.23 -8.39 -17.05
CA GLU A 272 -1.38 -9.26 -17.89
C GLU A 272 0.09 -8.88 -17.74
N THR A 273 0.41 -7.60 -17.84
CA THR A 273 1.77 -7.07 -17.70
C THR A 273 2.32 -7.33 -16.29
N VAL A 274 1.52 -7.03 -15.26
CA VAL A 274 1.90 -7.32 -13.87
C VAL A 274 2.09 -8.83 -13.67
N GLY A 275 1.22 -9.65 -14.23
CA GLY A 275 1.32 -11.10 -14.17
C GLY A 275 2.61 -11.63 -14.79
N GLN A 276 3.02 -11.10 -15.94
CA GLN A 276 4.28 -11.46 -16.59
C GLN A 276 5.49 -11.09 -15.71
N ILE A 277 5.51 -9.88 -15.14
CA ILE A 277 6.57 -9.42 -14.24
C ILE A 277 6.68 -10.32 -13.02
N ILE A 278 5.55 -10.79 -12.47
CA ILE A 278 5.54 -11.70 -11.32
C ILE A 278 6.16 -13.05 -11.70
N ARG A 279 5.84 -13.62 -12.88
CA ARG A 279 6.45 -14.88 -13.34
C ARG A 279 7.96 -14.74 -13.49
N GLU A 280 8.44 -13.67 -14.11
CA GLU A 280 9.87 -13.38 -14.24
C GLU A 280 10.56 -13.22 -12.88
N SER A 281 9.88 -12.60 -11.92
CA SER A 281 10.38 -12.44 -10.55
C SER A 281 10.50 -13.79 -9.81
N LEU A 282 9.56 -14.71 -10.05
CA LEU A 282 9.61 -16.08 -9.50
C LEU A 282 10.75 -16.89 -10.14
N GLU A 283 10.95 -16.80 -11.45
CA GLU A 283 12.07 -17.45 -12.15
C GLU A 283 13.41 -16.95 -11.59
N LEU A 284 13.56 -15.64 -11.41
CA LEU A 284 14.74 -15.04 -10.82
C LEU A 284 15.02 -15.53 -9.40
N ALA A 285 13.96 -15.68 -8.58
CA ALA A 285 14.07 -16.19 -7.23
C ALA A 285 14.51 -17.67 -7.17
N HIS A 286 14.13 -18.46 -8.17
CA HIS A 286 14.55 -19.87 -8.30
C HIS A 286 15.99 -20.02 -8.83
N ALA A 287 16.39 -19.21 -9.80
CA ALA A 287 17.74 -19.26 -10.39
C ALA A 287 18.87 -19.04 -9.37
N LYS A 288 18.61 -18.26 -8.31
CA LYS A 288 19.57 -18.04 -7.22
C LYS A 288 19.66 -19.19 -6.20
N ARG A 289 18.80 -20.22 -6.32
CA ARG A 289 18.82 -21.41 -5.48
C ARG A 289 19.67 -22.56 -6.01
N ALA A 290 19.97 -22.51 -7.31
CA ALA A 290 20.86 -23.48 -7.99
C ALA A 290 22.32 -23.03 -7.89
#